data_a6a6fd7dd0d016bb39d7a3ba8911284e
#
_entry.id   a6a6fd7dd0d016bb39d7a3ba8911284e
#
_cell.length_a   1.000
_cell.length_b   1.000
_cell.length_c   1.000
_cell.angle_alpha   90.00
_cell.angle_beta   90.00
_cell.angle_gamma   90.00
#
_symmetry.space_group_name_H-M   'P 1'
#
loop_
_entity.id
_entity.type
_entity.pdbx_description
1 polymer ?
#
loop_
_entity_poly.entity_id
_entity_poly.type
_entity_poly.pdbx_seq_one_letter_code
_entity_poly.pdbx_strand_id
1 'polypeptide(L)'
;MNTDRTDRPPAAKKVCVIGASGKLGRHMVRHALERGHEVVGVCRPKSVPKLAEFEGRITVMPGATDDRAVIEEAVRGCDAVLTVLVPWGTHHYATNTARAVLDFAPPKARLVFSCGWHISRDGKDVYTRKAKIQEAVLGRLAKLLRVVDLDDQIEACRRVFDSDTDWTVVRGSDLKEGESQGLPVWARHVGDPVLDSNLTHRVDYALFMVEAVENDALIREAPAIVGRLTPSALAHAEDRGR
;
A
#
# COMPACT_ATOMS: atom_id res chain seq x y z
N MET A 1 -11.47 -9.20 33.67
CA MET A 1 -12.85 -9.21 33.16
C MET A 1 -13.10 -7.80 32.62
N ASN A 2 -12.88 -7.56 31.34
CA ASN A 2 -13.27 -6.31 30.67
C ASN A 2 -13.58 -6.68 29.22
N THR A 3 -14.74 -7.27 29.04
CA THR A 3 -15.39 -7.55 27.76
C THR A 3 -16.34 -6.39 27.47
N ASP A 4 -15.80 -5.33 26.89
CA ASP A 4 -16.65 -4.34 26.21
C ASP A 4 -15.90 -3.75 25.01
N ARG A 5 -15.55 -4.60 24.05
CA ARG A 5 -15.38 -4.17 22.67
C ARG A 5 -16.78 -4.13 22.09
N THR A 6 -17.36 -2.95 22.08
CA THR A 6 -18.62 -2.70 21.37
C THR A 6 -18.45 -3.14 19.93
N ASP A 7 -19.19 -4.19 19.57
CA ASP A 7 -19.33 -4.80 18.22
C ASP A 7 -20.07 -3.86 17.25
N ARG A 8 -19.73 -2.57 17.27
CA ARG A 8 -20.27 -1.61 16.30
C ARG A 8 -19.34 -1.64 15.09
N PRO A 9 -19.85 -1.98 13.90
CA PRO A 9 -19.03 -1.86 12.69
C PRO A 9 -18.44 -0.45 12.62
N PRO A 10 -17.16 -0.31 12.23
CA PRO A 10 -16.53 1.00 12.10
C PRO A 10 -17.38 1.90 11.20
N ALA A 11 -17.42 3.18 11.52
CA ALA A 11 -18.19 4.14 10.73
C ALA A 11 -17.71 4.15 9.28
N ALA A 12 -18.65 4.16 8.34
CA ALA A 12 -18.33 4.28 6.92
C ALA A 12 -17.45 5.50 6.67
N LYS A 13 -16.35 5.32 5.95
CA LYS A 13 -15.39 6.37 5.59
C LYS A 13 -15.46 6.65 4.10
N LYS A 14 -15.11 7.87 3.70
CA LYS A 14 -14.83 8.19 2.29
C LYS A 14 -13.35 7.94 2.00
N VAL A 15 -13.07 7.00 1.10
CA VAL A 15 -11.72 6.52 0.79
C VAL A 15 -11.37 6.81 -0.66
N CYS A 16 -10.29 7.55 -0.90
CA CYS A 16 -9.73 7.72 -2.23
C CYS A 16 -8.72 6.62 -2.53
N VAL A 17 -8.82 5.94 -3.68
CA VAL A 17 -7.87 4.95 -4.16
C VAL A 17 -7.15 5.48 -5.39
N ILE A 18 -5.88 5.88 -5.24
CA ILE A 18 -5.05 6.37 -6.34
C ILE A 18 -4.37 5.19 -7.02
N GLY A 19 -4.66 5.01 -8.32
CA GLY A 19 -4.29 3.82 -9.06
C GLY A 19 -5.35 2.71 -8.99
N ALA A 20 -6.62 3.05 -8.81
CA ALA A 20 -7.76 2.14 -8.62
C ALA A 20 -7.88 1.05 -9.69
N SER A 21 -7.58 1.35 -10.95
CA SER A 21 -7.68 0.37 -12.06
C SER A 21 -6.51 -0.61 -12.16
N GLY A 22 -5.48 -0.44 -11.32
CA GLY A 22 -4.33 -1.35 -11.25
C GLY A 22 -4.70 -2.70 -10.62
N LYS A 23 -3.81 -3.71 -10.76
CA LYS A 23 -4.03 -5.03 -10.14
C LYS A 23 -4.24 -4.93 -8.62
N LEU A 24 -3.41 -4.14 -7.92
CA LEU A 24 -3.55 -3.91 -6.49
C LEU A 24 -4.75 -3.00 -6.18
N GLY A 25 -4.92 -1.91 -6.96
CA GLY A 25 -5.98 -0.93 -6.75
C GLY A 25 -7.39 -1.52 -6.80
N ARG A 26 -7.67 -2.44 -7.74
CA ARG A 26 -8.98 -3.10 -7.82
C ARG A 26 -9.30 -3.95 -6.58
N HIS A 27 -8.30 -4.61 -5.99
CA HIS A 27 -8.50 -5.31 -4.71
C HIS A 27 -8.74 -4.34 -3.56
N MET A 28 -8.03 -3.19 -3.51
CA MET A 28 -8.30 -2.15 -2.51
C MET A 28 -9.72 -1.59 -2.62
N VAL A 29 -10.19 -1.30 -3.85
CA VAL A 29 -11.57 -0.87 -4.09
C VAL A 29 -12.55 -1.91 -3.56
N ARG A 30 -12.35 -3.20 -3.88
CA ARG A 30 -13.23 -4.28 -3.42
C ARG A 30 -13.28 -4.36 -1.90
N HIS A 31 -12.14 -4.42 -1.23
CA HIS A 31 -12.07 -4.51 0.24
C HIS A 31 -12.65 -3.27 0.93
N ALA A 32 -12.45 -2.07 0.36
CA ALA A 32 -13.04 -0.85 0.90
C ALA A 32 -14.58 -0.88 0.80
N LEU A 33 -15.13 -1.32 -0.33
CA LEU A 33 -16.57 -1.49 -0.52
C LEU A 33 -17.16 -2.58 0.40
N GLU A 34 -16.45 -3.70 0.59
CA GLU A 34 -16.85 -4.79 1.51
C GLU A 34 -16.94 -4.32 2.97
N ARG A 35 -16.16 -3.30 3.35
CA ARG A 35 -16.23 -2.65 4.66
C ARG A 35 -17.26 -1.52 4.74
N GLY A 36 -18.02 -1.29 3.67
CA GLY A 36 -19.06 -0.26 3.63
C GLY A 36 -18.54 1.16 3.42
N HIS A 37 -17.29 1.33 2.96
CA HIS A 37 -16.75 2.64 2.66
C HIS A 37 -17.28 3.21 1.34
N GLU A 38 -17.41 4.54 1.26
CA GLU A 38 -17.57 5.26 0.00
C GLU A 38 -16.21 5.33 -0.71
N VAL A 39 -16.15 4.99 -2.00
CA VAL A 39 -14.87 4.93 -2.72
C VAL A 39 -14.82 5.91 -3.88
N VAL A 40 -13.75 6.72 -3.92
CA VAL A 40 -13.34 7.51 -5.08
C VAL A 40 -12.13 6.84 -5.70
N GLY A 41 -12.22 6.45 -6.99
CA GLY A 41 -11.15 5.74 -7.69
C GLY A 41 -10.47 6.60 -8.75
N VAL A 42 -9.18 6.93 -8.58
CA VAL A 42 -8.40 7.66 -9.59
C VAL A 42 -7.69 6.68 -10.52
N CYS A 43 -7.86 6.86 -11.81
CA CYS A 43 -7.14 6.09 -12.82
C CYS A 43 -7.05 6.83 -14.15
N ARG A 44 -6.06 6.45 -14.97
CA ARG A 44 -5.93 7.03 -16.32
C ARG A 44 -7.18 6.79 -17.16
N PRO A 45 -7.63 7.76 -18.02
CA PRO A 45 -8.87 7.63 -18.81
C PRO A 45 -8.97 6.32 -19.56
N LYS A 46 -7.90 5.87 -20.22
CA LYS A 46 -7.85 4.58 -20.96
C LYS A 46 -8.04 3.35 -20.07
N SER A 47 -7.98 3.49 -18.77
CA SER A 47 -8.08 2.38 -17.80
C SER A 47 -9.43 2.34 -17.07
N VAL A 48 -10.31 3.31 -17.30
CA VAL A 48 -11.67 3.34 -16.71
C VAL A 48 -12.45 2.03 -16.98
N PRO A 49 -12.42 1.44 -18.18
CA PRO A 49 -13.13 0.17 -18.42
C PRO A 49 -12.72 -0.99 -17.50
N LYS A 50 -11.52 -0.94 -16.91
CA LYS A 50 -11.07 -1.95 -15.94
C LYS A 50 -11.79 -1.90 -14.60
N LEU A 51 -12.56 -0.84 -14.36
CA LEU A 51 -13.37 -0.63 -13.13
C LEU A 51 -14.86 -0.96 -13.36
N ALA A 52 -15.24 -1.51 -14.52
CA ALA A 52 -16.63 -1.82 -14.86
C ALA A 52 -17.32 -2.72 -13.82
N GLU A 53 -16.57 -3.63 -13.15
CA GLU A 53 -17.11 -4.47 -12.07
C GLU A 53 -17.63 -3.67 -10.85
N PHE A 54 -17.24 -2.40 -10.73
CA PHE A 54 -17.63 -1.49 -9.65
C PHE A 54 -18.59 -0.38 -10.12
N GLU A 55 -19.11 -0.46 -11.32
CA GLU A 55 -20.01 0.55 -11.88
C GLU A 55 -21.20 0.82 -10.95
N GLY A 56 -21.51 2.10 -10.74
CA GLY A 56 -22.58 2.53 -9.82
C GLY A 56 -22.25 2.38 -8.32
N ARG A 57 -21.09 1.79 -7.96
CA ARG A 57 -20.68 1.58 -6.56
C ARG A 57 -19.54 2.49 -6.12
N ILE A 58 -18.83 3.09 -7.06
CA ILE A 58 -17.71 4.01 -6.80
C ILE A 58 -17.85 5.27 -7.66
N THR A 59 -17.23 6.35 -7.20
CA THR A 59 -17.00 7.54 -8.03
C THR A 59 -15.68 7.37 -8.77
N VAL A 60 -15.70 7.29 -10.11
CA VAL A 60 -14.48 7.21 -10.91
C VAL A 60 -14.03 8.60 -11.31
N MET A 61 -12.77 8.94 -11.03
CA MET A 61 -12.13 10.18 -11.44
C MET A 61 -11.03 9.89 -12.47
N PRO A 62 -11.30 10.11 -13.77
CA PRO A 62 -10.33 9.88 -14.82
C PRO A 62 -9.24 10.94 -14.81
N GLY A 63 -7.97 10.51 -14.71
CA GLY A 63 -6.81 11.39 -14.74
C GLY A 63 -5.51 10.64 -14.49
N ALA A 64 -4.37 11.30 -14.69
CA ALA A 64 -3.10 10.75 -14.32
C ALA A 64 -2.97 10.78 -12.79
N THR A 65 -2.34 9.77 -12.20
CA THR A 65 -2.21 9.66 -10.72
C THR A 65 -1.13 10.57 -10.15
N ASP A 66 -0.38 11.27 -10.99
CA ASP A 66 0.59 12.32 -10.65
C ASP A 66 0.12 13.73 -11.08
N ASP A 67 -1.10 13.84 -11.61
CA ASP A 67 -1.72 15.14 -11.95
C ASP A 67 -2.26 15.78 -10.67
N ARG A 68 -1.69 16.93 -10.30
CA ARG A 68 -2.01 17.63 -9.07
C ARG A 68 -3.48 18.05 -8.98
N ALA A 69 -4.07 18.55 -10.08
CA ALA A 69 -5.46 19.00 -10.10
C ALA A 69 -6.43 17.82 -9.93
N VAL A 70 -6.12 16.69 -10.57
CA VAL A 70 -6.91 15.45 -10.41
C VAL A 70 -6.83 14.94 -8.96
N ILE A 71 -5.65 14.94 -8.36
CA ILE A 71 -5.47 14.47 -6.97
C ILE A 71 -6.17 15.41 -6.00
N GLU A 72 -6.01 16.73 -6.15
CA GLU A 72 -6.69 17.73 -5.31
C GLU A 72 -8.20 17.52 -5.26
N GLU A 73 -8.81 17.32 -6.42
CA GLU A 73 -10.25 17.08 -6.50
C GLU A 73 -10.63 15.70 -5.91
N ALA A 74 -9.85 14.66 -6.20
CA ALA A 74 -10.15 13.30 -5.78
C ALA A 74 -10.08 13.09 -4.26
N VAL A 75 -9.14 13.76 -3.57
CA VAL A 75 -8.96 13.60 -2.13
C VAL A 75 -9.86 14.52 -1.31
N ARG A 76 -10.59 15.41 -1.96
CA ARG A 76 -11.46 16.39 -1.29
C ARG A 76 -12.52 15.72 -0.41
N GLY A 77 -12.46 16.01 0.88
CA GLY A 77 -13.37 15.46 1.89
C GLY A 77 -13.23 13.96 2.12
N CYS A 78 -12.11 13.35 1.72
CA CYS A 78 -11.82 11.95 2.04
C CYS A 78 -11.27 11.81 3.46
N ASP A 79 -11.71 10.75 4.15
CA ASP A 79 -11.19 10.36 5.46
C ASP A 79 -9.89 9.56 5.33
N ALA A 80 -9.66 8.93 4.17
CA ALA A 80 -8.44 8.19 3.89
C ALA A 80 -8.05 8.21 2.41
N VAL A 81 -6.75 8.07 2.15
CA VAL A 81 -6.18 7.97 0.80
C VAL A 81 -5.26 6.76 0.72
N LEU A 82 -5.61 5.81 -0.14
CA LEU A 82 -4.80 4.64 -0.46
C LEU A 82 -4.05 4.90 -1.77
N THR A 83 -2.72 4.90 -1.71
CA THR A 83 -1.88 5.29 -2.84
C THR A 83 -0.98 4.14 -3.27
N VAL A 84 -1.08 3.73 -4.54
CA VAL A 84 -0.16 2.76 -5.13
C VAL A 84 1.05 3.50 -5.69
N LEU A 85 2.17 3.46 -4.98
CA LEU A 85 3.45 3.98 -5.49
C LEU A 85 4.11 2.90 -6.35
N VAL A 86 4.04 3.08 -7.67
CA VAL A 86 4.66 2.15 -8.61
C VAL A 86 5.99 2.71 -9.10
N PRO A 87 7.05 1.86 -9.20
CA PRO A 87 8.33 2.29 -9.72
C PRO A 87 8.37 2.32 -11.26
N TRP A 88 7.22 2.19 -11.94
CA TRP A 88 7.11 2.08 -13.39
C TRP A 88 6.65 3.40 -13.99
N GLY A 89 7.31 3.89 -15.02
CA GLY A 89 6.80 5.01 -15.81
C GLY A 89 7.79 6.15 -16.00
N THR A 90 7.25 7.36 -16.09
CA THR A 90 8.02 8.59 -16.29
C THR A 90 8.80 8.99 -15.03
N HIS A 91 9.90 9.71 -15.19
CA HIS A 91 10.68 10.25 -14.08
C HIS A 91 9.80 11.02 -13.08
N HIS A 92 10.05 10.81 -11.80
CA HIS A 92 9.37 11.47 -10.69
C HIS A 92 7.87 11.15 -10.54
N TYR A 93 7.40 10.04 -11.14
CA TYR A 93 5.98 9.67 -11.08
C TYR A 93 5.51 9.35 -9.64
N ALA A 94 6.26 8.52 -8.91
CA ALA A 94 5.96 8.20 -7.52
C ALA A 94 6.10 9.42 -6.61
N THR A 95 7.17 10.21 -6.80
CA THR A 95 7.41 11.45 -6.04
C THR A 95 6.31 12.48 -6.28
N ASN A 96 5.89 12.70 -7.53
CA ASN A 96 4.83 13.67 -7.83
C ASN A 96 3.48 13.22 -7.26
N THR A 97 3.17 11.92 -7.35
CA THR A 97 1.96 11.36 -6.73
C THR A 97 1.98 11.57 -5.21
N ALA A 98 3.07 11.20 -4.54
CA ALA A 98 3.19 11.36 -3.09
C ALA A 98 3.08 12.84 -2.66
N ARG A 99 3.75 13.75 -3.37
CA ARG A 99 3.65 15.21 -3.11
C ARG A 99 2.22 15.71 -3.23
N ALA A 100 1.53 15.36 -4.32
CA ALA A 100 0.16 15.81 -4.52
C ALA A 100 -0.77 15.31 -3.39
N VAL A 101 -0.61 14.05 -2.95
CA VAL A 101 -1.37 13.51 -1.82
C VAL A 101 -1.05 14.26 -0.52
N LEU A 102 0.22 14.48 -0.21
CA LEU A 102 0.65 15.17 1.01
C LEU A 102 0.17 16.65 1.03
N ASP A 103 0.16 17.30 -0.14
CA ASP A 103 -0.21 18.71 -0.25
C ASP A 103 -1.74 18.93 -0.15
N PHE A 104 -2.55 17.97 -0.64
CA PHE A 104 -3.99 18.18 -0.84
C PHE A 104 -4.91 17.30 0.03
N ALA A 105 -4.41 16.22 0.59
CA ALA A 105 -5.22 15.39 1.46
C ALA A 105 -5.69 16.19 2.69
N PRO A 106 -6.92 15.97 3.18
CA PRO A 106 -7.40 16.64 4.39
C PRO A 106 -6.44 16.38 5.57
N PRO A 107 -6.20 17.36 6.47
CA PRO A 107 -5.18 17.26 7.53
C PRO A 107 -5.33 16.08 8.48
N LYS A 108 -6.54 15.52 8.60
CA LYS A 108 -6.84 14.35 9.44
C LYS A 108 -7.06 13.08 8.63
N ALA A 109 -6.82 13.13 7.33
CA ALA A 109 -6.97 11.94 6.50
C ALA A 109 -5.89 10.91 6.81
N ARG A 110 -6.29 9.65 6.84
CA ARG A 110 -5.39 8.53 6.96
C ARG A 110 -4.71 8.26 5.61
N LEU A 111 -3.39 8.37 5.53
CA LEU A 111 -2.65 8.20 4.29
C LEU A 111 -1.93 6.84 4.27
N VAL A 112 -2.26 5.97 3.33
CA VAL A 112 -1.65 4.65 3.22
C VAL A 112 -0.99 4.50 1.85
N PHE A 113 0.33 4.29 1.85
CA PHE A 113 1.13 4.14 0.65
C PHE A 113 1.66 2.72 0.52
N SER A 114 1.73 2.20 -0.72
CA SER A 114 2.37 0.92 -0.99
C SER A 114 3.79 1.11 -1.53
N CYS A 115 4.71 0.27 -1.11
CA CYS A 115 6.05 0.16 -1.72
C CYS A 115 6.62 -1.25 -1.57
N GLY A 116 7.86 -1.43 -1.97
CA GLY A 116 8.57 -2.71 -1.81
C GLY A 116 9.45 -2.75 -0.54
N TRP A 117 9.94 -3.94 -0.22
CA TRP A 117 10.84 -4.16 0.93
C TRP A 117 12.18 -3.44 0.83
N HIS A 118 12.59 -2.99 -0.38
CA HIS A 118 13.81 -2.20 -0.56
C HIS A 118 13.74 -0.80 0.08
N ILE A 119 12.55 -0.35 0.48
CA ILE A 119 12.38 0.90 1.21
C ILE A 119 12.67 0.67 2.69
N SER A 120 13.66 1.37 3.22
CA SER A 120 13.96 1.38 4.65
C SER A 120 13.58 2.72 5.27
N ARG A 121 12.93 2.67 6.45
CA ARG A 121 12.54 3.88 7.18
C ARG A 121 13.70 4.44 8.02
N ASP A 122 14.41 3.57 8.71
CA ASP A 122 15.39 3.93 9.76
C ASP A 122 16.75 3.24 9.60
N GLY A 123 16.97 2.54 8.49
CA GLY A 123 18.22 1.86 8.18
C GLY A 123 18.47 0.57 8.97
N LYS A 124 17.49 0.08 9.76
CA LYS A 124 17.65 -1.13 10.58
C LYS A 124 17.22 -2.42 9.86
N ASP A 125 16.74 -2.32 8.63
CA ASP A 125 16.42 -3.48 7.82
C ASP A 125 17.66 -4.31 7.49
N VAL A 126 17.55 -5.63 7.66
CA VAL A 126 18.63 -6.57 7.37
C VAL A 126 18.26 -7.43 6.17
N TYR A 127 19.02 -7.26 5.09
CA TYR A 127 18.79 -8.04 3.86
C TYR A 127 19.81 -9.19 3.78
N THR A 128 19.35 -10.36 3.38
CA THR A 128 20.24 -11.51 3.13
C THR A 128 21.23 -11.19 2.00
N ARG A 129 22.42 -11.81 2.00
CA ARG A 129 23.41 -11.65 0.92
C ARG A 129 22.80 -11.97 -0.46
N LYS A 130 21.95 -12.98 -0.52
CA LYS A 130 21.25 -13.38 -1.76
C LYS A 130 20.32 -12.29 -2.25
N ALA A 131 19.52 -11.69 -1.35
CA ALA A 131 18.63 -10.58 -1.68
C ALA A 131 19.42 -9.36 -2.19
N LYS A 132 20.52 -9.00 -1.54
CA LYS A 132 21.40 -7.89 -1.97
C LYS A 132 22.00 -8.11 -3.37
N ILE A 133 22.40 -9.33 -3.69
CA ILE A 133 22.97 -9.68 -5.02
C ILE A 133 21.85 -9.62 -6.08
N GLN A 134 20.68 -10.17 -5.80
CA GLN A 134 19.54 -10.14 -6.72
C GLN A 134 19.08 -8.69 -6.98
N GLU A 135 18.98 -7.87 -5.95
CA GLU A 135 18.63 -6.45 -6.06
C GLU A 135 19.67 -5.68 -6.88
N ALA A 136 20.96 -5.89 -6.65
CA ALA A 136 22.05 -5.26 -7.39
C ALA A 136 22.03 -5.63 -8.88
N VAL A 137 21.78 -6.90 -9.22
CA VAL A 137 21.74 -7.38 -10.60
C VAL A 137 20.48 -6.90 -11.31
N LEU A 138 19.30 -7.10 -10.69
CA LEU A 138 18.01 -6.65 -11.25
C LEU A 138 17.93 -5.13 -11.33
N GLY A 139 18.40 -4.41 -10.32
CA GLY A 139 18.41 -2.95 -10.30
C GLY A 139 19.30 -2.35 -11.40
N ARG A 140 20.48 -2.95 -11.67
CA ARG A 140 21.34 -2.53 -12.80
C ARG A 140 20.69 -2.79 -14.16
N LEU A 141 20.08 -3.96 -14.32
CA LEU A 141 19.39 -4.31 -15.57
C LEU A 141 18.15 -3.43 -15.80
N ALA A 142 17.37 -3.18 -14.76
CA ALA A 142 16.19 -2.32 -14.79
C ALA A 142 16.53 -0.84 -15.06
N LYS A 143 17.62 -0.33 -14.47
CA LYS A 143 18.17 1.00 -14.80
C LYS A 143 18.63 1.10 -16.27
N LEU A 144 19.28 0.06 -16.79
CA LEU A 144 19.72 0.02 -18.18
C LEU A 144 18.55 0.04 -19.16
N LEU A 145 17.44 -0.64 -18.82
CA LEU A 145 16.24 -0.72 -19.64
C LEU A 145 15.28 0.47 -19.41
N ARG A 146 15.55 1.36 -18.46
CA ARG A 146 14.68 2.49 -18.05
C ARG A 146 13.24 2.10 -17.74
N VAL A 147 13.03 0.87 -17.29
CA VAL A 147 11.69 0.31 -17.03
C VAL A 147 11.24 0.57 -15.59
N VAL A 148 12.19 0.71 -14.65
CA VAL A 148 11.92 0.87 -13.22
C VAL A 148 12.75 2.01 -12.66
N ASP A 149 12.12 2.94 -11.95
CA ASP A 149 12.76 4.03 -11.21
C ASP A 149 12.58 3.80 -9.69
N LEU A 150 13.49 3.00 -9.12
CA LEU A 150 13.48 2.72 -7.68
C LEU A 150 13.90 3.96 -6.87
N ASP A 151 14.77 4.81 -7.43
CA ASP A 151 15.23 6.02 -6.76
C ASP A 151 14.05 7.00 -6.56
N ASP A 152 13.12 7.07 -7.53
CA ASP A 152 11.89 7.85 -7.43
C ASP A 152 10.96 7.34 -6.30
N GLN A 153 10.83 6.01 -6.15
CA GLN A 153 10.04 5.44 -5.07
C GLN A 153 10.67 5.68 -3.69
N ILE A 154 12.01 5.63 -3.60
CA ILE A 154 12.76 5.97 -2.38
C ILE A 154 12.50 7.42 -1.99
N GLU A 155 12.61 8.37 -2.94
CA GLU A 155 12.38 9.79 -2.69
C GLU A 155 10.92 10.06 -2.31
N ALA A 156 9.95 9.39 -2.96
CA ALA A 156 8.54 9.47 -2.59
C ALA A 156 8.31 9.05 -1.13
N CYS A 157 8.84 7.88 -0.74
CA CYS A 157 8.67 7.38 0.62
C CYS A 157 9.40 8.25 1.65
N ARG A 158 10.59 8.79 1.34
CA ARG A 158 11.29 9.73 2.23
C ARG A 158 10.42 10.94 2.55
N ARG A 159 9.76 11.54 1.55
CA ARG A 159 8.83 12.66 1.77
C ARG A 159 7.66 12.31 2.66
N VAL A 160 7.13 11.08 2.51
CA VAL A 160 6.06 10.59 3.37
C VAL A 160 6.58 10.44 4.82
N PHE A 161 7.75 9.86 5.02
CA PHE A 161 8.36 9.68 6.35
C PHE A 161 8.65 11.00 7.06
N ASP A 162 9.05 12.03 6.29
CA ASP A 162 9.37 13.36 6.79
C ASP A 162 8.11 14.22 7.07
N SER A 163 6.91 13.75 6.70
CA SER A 163 5.66 14.48 6.91
C SER A 163 5.06 14.27 8.28
N ASP A 164 4.28 15.26 8.74
CA ASP A 164 3.53 15.20 10.01
C ASP A 164 2.15 14.56 9.89
N THR A 165 1.82 13.99 8.72
CA THR A 165 0.52 13.37 8.47
C THR A 165 0.38 12.02 9.18
N ASP A 166 -0.85 11.50 9.24
CA ASP A 166 -1.15 10.17 9.77
C ASP A 166 -0.91 9.10 8.68
N TRP A 167 0.35 8.90 8.31
CA TRP A 167 0.73 8.00 7.24
C TRP A 167 1.00 6.56 7.72
N THR A 168 0.84 5.60 6.79
CA THR A 168 1.41 4.25 6.83
C THR A 168 2.04 3.94 5.48
N VAL A 169 3.25 3.38 5.48
CA VAL A 169 3.91 2.89 4.27
C VAL A 169 3.98 1.37 4.34
N VAL A 170 3.08 0.68 3.64
CA VAL A 170 3.04 -0.78 3.61
C VAL A 170 4.10 -1.28 2.64
N ARG A 171 5.06 -2.03 3.16
CA ARG A 171 6.20 -2.57 2.42
C ARG A 171 5.91 -4.02 2.03
N GLY A 172 5.69 -4.25 0.72
CA GLY A 172 5.34 -5.55 0.20
C GLY A 172 6.55 -6.42 -0.14
N SER A 173 6.35 -7.71 -0.01
CA SER A 173 7.21 -8.79 -0.50
C SER A 173 6.95 -9.08 -1.99
N ASP A 174 7.41 -10.22 -2.48
CA ASP A 174 7.03 -10.72 -3.80
C ASP A 174 5.51 -10.95 -3.86
N LEU A 175 4.87 -10.36 -4.89
CA LEU A 175 3.41 -10.43 -5.04
C LEU A 175 3.00 -11.48 -6.03
N LYS A 176 2.11 -12.40 -5.61
CA LYS A 176 1.44 -13.37 -6.48
C LYS A 176 -0.06 -13.11 -6.58
N GLU A 177 -0.63 -13.56 -7.68
CA GLU A 177 -2.09 -13.73 -7.79
C GLU A 177 -2.48 -14.98 -7.01
N GLY A 178 -3.68 -15.00 -6.44
CA GLY A 178 -4.20 -16.13 -5.69
C GLY A 178 -5.43 -15.72 -4.87
N GLU A 179 -6.10 -16.71 -4.29
CA GLU A 179 -7.19 -16.46 -3.35
C GLU A 179 -6.66 -15.88 -2.05
N SER A 180 -7.52 -15.16 -1.33
CA SER A 180 -7.15 -14.57 -0.05
C SER A 180 -6.83 -15.65 0.99
N GLN A 181 -5.73 -15.45 1.67
CA GLN A 181 -5.32 -16.22 2.84
C GLN A 181 -5.68 -15.49 4.16
N GLY A 182 -6.26 -14.31 4.05
CA GLY A 182 -6.57 -13.42 5.15
C GLY A 182 -5.48 -12.37 5.40
N LEU A 183 -5.65 -11.63 6.49
CA LEU A 183 -4.77 -10.51 6.81
C LEU A 183 -3.32 -10.96 6.95
N PRO A 184 -2.37 -10.37 6.18
CA PRO A 184 -0.94 -10.66 6.29
C PRO A 184 -0.39 -10.44 7.70
N VAL A 185 0.66 -11.19 8.04
CA VAL A 185 1.50 -10.88 9.20
C VAL A 185 2.52 -9.83 8.82
N TRP A 186 3.02 -9.11 9.82
CA TRP A 186 3.98 -8.04 9.56
C TRP A 186 5.04 -7.93 10.66
N ALA A 187 6.16 -7.34 10.28
CA ALA A 187 7.21 -6.93 11.19
C ALA A 187 7.65 -5.50 10.88
N ARG A 188 8.27 -4.85 11.87
CA ARG A 188 8.77 -3.47 11.74
C ARG A 188 9.98 -3.37 10.81
N HIS A 189 10.81 -4.41 10.75
CA HIS A 189 12.02 -4.43 9.95
C HIS A 189 12.10 -5.68 9.07
N VAL A 190 12.58 -5.51 7.85
CA VAL A 190 12.99 -6.63 7.00
C VAL A 190 14.17 -7.33 7.65
N GLY A 191 14.18 -8.68 7.60
CA GLY A 191 15.15 -9.52 8.32
C GLY A 191 14.60 -10.11 9.61
N ASP A 192 13.37 -9.74 10.01
CA ASP A 192 12.64 -10.48 11.03
C ASP A 192 12.30 -11.89 10.49
N PRO A 193 12.53 -12.96 11.29
CA PRO A 193 12.29 -14.35 10.85
C PRO A 193 10.88 -14.62 10.33
N VAL A 194 9.87 -13.90 10.80
CA VAL A 194 8.48 -14.04 10.30
C VAL A 194 8.36 -13.71 8.80
N LEU A 195 9.28 -12.91 8.28
CA LEU A 195 9.29 -12.46 6.88
C LEU A 195 10.13 -13.34 5.93
N ASP A 196 10.78 -14.38 6.40
CA ASP A 196 11.74 -15.18 5.61
C ASP A 196 11.14 -15.79 4.33
N SER A 197 9.83 -16.03 4.31
CA SER A 197 9.15 -16.61 3.13
C SER A 197 8.95 -15.65 1.96
N ASN A 198 9.08 -14.34 2.15
CA ASN A 198 9.05 -13.29 1.11
C ASN A 198 7.93 -13.44 0.05
N LEU A 199 6.72 -13.79 0.46
CA LEU A 199 5.60 -13.99 -0.46
C LEU A 199 4.29 -13.44 0.13
N THR A 200 3.56 -12.65 -0.65
CA THR A 200 2.21 -12.18 -0.29
C THR A 200 1.26 -12.29 -1.49
N HIS A 201 0.04 -12.74 -1.29
CA HIS A 201 -0.98 -12.64 -2.32
C HIS A 201 -1.42 -11.18 -2.47
N ARG A 202 -1.62 -10.75 -3.71
CA ARG A 202 -1.97 -9.35 -4.02
C ARG A 202 -3.28 -8.90 -3.38
N VAL A 203 -4.25 -9.81 -3.31
CA VAL A 203 -5.53 -9.57 -2.63
C VAL A 203 -5.31 -9.28 -1.14
N ASP A 204 -4.40 -10.00 -0.49
CA ASP A 204 -4.12 -9.85 0.93
C ASP A 204 -3.27 -8.59 1.21
N TYR A 205 -2.38 -8.23 0.29
CA TYR A 205 -1.68 -6.95 0.36
C TYR A 205 -2.68 -5.79 0.37
N ALA A 206 -3.65 -5.82 -0.55
CA ALA A 206 -4.72 -4.82 -0.60
C ALA A 206 -5.58 -4.83 0.68
N LEU A 207 -5.87 -6.01 1.22
CA LEU A 207 -6.59 -6.18 2.48
C LEU A 207 -5.84 -5.48 3.63
N PHE A 208 -4.52 -5.66 3.72
CA PHE A 208 -3.70 -4.99 4.75
C PHE A 208 -3.69 -3.48 4.58
N MET A 209 -3.64 -2.96 3.35
CA MET A 209 -3.70 -1.52 3.11
C MET A 209 -5.04 -0.92 3.55
N VAL A 210 -6.15 -1.62 3.30
CA VAL A 210 -7.48 -1.17 3.74
C VAL A 210 -7.62 -1.29 5.26
N GLU A 211 -7.09 -2.36 5.87
CA GLU A 211 -7.00 -2.49 7.34
C GLU A 211 -6.26 -1.32 7.98
N ALA A 212 -5.18 -0.85 7.37
CA ALA A 212 -4.39 0.27 7.87
C ALA A 212 -5.18 1.60 7.94
N VAL A 213 -6.31 1.72 7.23
CA VAL A 213 -7.20 2.90 7.31
C VAL A 213 -7.85 3.02 8.69
N GLU A 214 -8.07 1.90 9.37
CA GLU A 214 -8.81 1.82 10.62
C GLU A 214 -7.94 1.44 11.81
N ASN A 215 -6.67 1.06 11.56
CA ASN A 215 -5.74 0.59 12.57
C ASN A 215 -4.76 1.69 12.99
N ASP A 216 -5.06 2.37 14.10
CA ASP A 216 -4.24 3.46 14.62
C ASP A 216 -2.84 3.02 15.06
N ALA A 217 -2.63 1.73 15.38
CA ALA A 217 -1.30 1.20 15.69
C ALA A 217 -0.33 1.24 14.51
N LEU A 218 -0.85 1.46 13.30
CA LEU A 218 -0.06 1.59 12.08
C LEU A 218 0.22 3.07 11.69
N ILE A 219 -0.24 4.04 12.49
CA ILE A 219 0.08 5.46 12.26
C ILE A 219 1.59 5.68 12.39
N ARG A 220 2.17 6.30 11.35
CA ARG A 220 3.61 6.57 11.22
C ARG A 220 4.48 5.31 11.32
N GLU A 221 3.93 4.18 10.87
CA GLU A 221 4.64 2.91 10.76
C GLU A 221 4.88 2.52 9.30
N ALA A 222 5.97 1.77 9.09
CA ALA A 222 6.34 1.22 7.79
C ALA A 222 6.41 -0.32 7.85
N PRO A 223 5.26 -1.02 8.06
CA PRO A 223 5.23 -2.46 8.22
C PRO A 223 5.72 -3.18 6.96
N ALA A 224 6.67 -4.11 7.11
CA ALA A 224 7.00 -5.11 6.11
C ALA A 224 6.07 -6.31 6.30
N ILE A 225 5.37 -6.72 5.24
CA ILE A 225 4.33 -7.75 5.33
C ILE A 225 4.69 -9.01 4.55
N VAL A 226 4.16 -10.14 5.00
CA VAL A 226 4.21 -11.44 4.32
C VAL A 226 2.88 -12.17 4.47
N GLY A 227 2.57 -13.03 3.49
CA GLY A 227 1.33 -13.82 3.51
C GLY A 227 1.19 -14.67 4.76
N ARG A 228 0.00 -14.68 5.32
CA ARG A 228 -0.33 -15.34 6.60
C ARG A 228 -0.06 -16.85 6.61
N LEU A 229 -0.25 -17.53 5.47
CA LEU A 229 -0.06 -18.99 5.35
C LEU A 229 1.30 -19.37 4.78
N THR A 230 2.27 -18.45 4.78
CA THR A 230 3.65 -18.78 4.41
C THR A 230 4.33 -19.61 5.50
N PRO A 231 5.32 -20.45 5.15
CA PRO A 231 6.03 -21.27 6.15
C PRO A 231 6.59 -20.48 7.33
N SER A 232 7.21 -19.32 7.08
CA SER A 232 7.77 -18.49 8.16
C SER A 232 6.68 -17.90 9.07
N ALA A 233 5.55 -17.48 8.49
CA ALA A 233 4.43 -16.94 9.27
C ALA A 233 3.77 -18.02 10.15
N LEU A 234 3.62 -19.23 9.63
CA LEU A 234 3.07 -20.36 10.38
C LEU A 234 3.99 -20.80 11.52
N ALA A 235 5.30 -20.92 11.27
CA ALA A 235 6.28 -21.25 12.31
C ALA A 235 6.26 -20.23 13.46
N HIS A 236 6.18 -18.92 13.11
CA HIS A 236 6.10 -17.86 14.11
C HIS A 236 4.79 -17.89 14.94
N ALA A 237 3.68 -18.32 14.34
CA ALA A 237 2.40 -18.47 15.05
C ALA A 237 2.45 -19.63 16.07
N GLU A 238 3.11 -20.74 15.72
CA GLU A 238 3.30 -21.89 16.63
C GLU A 238 4.16 -21.54 17.85
N ASP A 239 5.22 -20.74 17.66
CA ASP A 239 6.12 -20.32 18.74
C ASP A 239 5.42 -19.38 19.75
N ARG A 240 4.47 -18.56 19.31
CA ARG A 240 3.67 -17.68 20.20
C ARG A 240 2.56 -18.41 20.95
N GLY A 241 2.20 -19.62 20.50
CA GLY A 241 1.19 -20.47 21.15
C GLY A 241 1.73 -21.39 22.25
N ARG A 242 3.07 -21.42 22.43
CA ARG A 242 3.77 -22.16 23.48
C ARG A 242 4.15 -21.25 24.62
#